data_6107911b62c0b1a00a8640cdd053d374
#
_entry.id   6107911b62c0b1a00a8640cdd053d374
#
_cell.length_a   1.000
_cell.length_b   1.000
_cell.length_c   1.000
_cell.angle_alpha   90.00
_cell.angle_beta   90.00
_cell.angle_gamma   90.00
#
_symmetry.space_group_name_H-M   'P 1'
#
loop_
_entity.id
_entity.type
_entity.pdbx_description
1 polymer ?
#
loop_
_entity_poly.entity_id
_entity_poly.type
_entity_poly.pdbx_seq_one_letter_code
_entity_poly.pdbx_strand_id
1 'polypeptide(L)'
;KVGPDFIDPGLHAQMAGLPSRNLDGWMLSREYNQGLFQSCLARADLGVVEGVMGLFDGYDGTSEAGSTAEMAKWLGLPVVLVVDARSMARSAAALVYGFSRFDPGLRVAGVLFNRLGGPGHLEYLKEAMAGNLPEIPVLGGIPREDLIGIPERHLGLVTADETPLHPERKEKLVELLERYVDLDLLLERSVYPPGVTPRETGGGGRLLSAAPEAPDVSPPLMAPQQPIPSGGKPPEFLRQAPRPVIAVARDAAFCFYYPDNFELLEEAGGLLHFFSPLAGETFPRGADGLYLGGGYPELFAQDLSERTDFLESIRGAAGGGMPIYAECGGLMVLGRFIETLEGKRFAMAGVFPFGTRMLSRRKALGYTEVVLREPCLLGEPGLTVRGHEFHYSEIVEEENAAVRCAYELRRRKYSEARPEGYQVGSVLASYIHLHWGSAPIAARSFVMRCREYAKGRERHRADIR
;
A
#
# COMPACT_ATOMS: atom_id res chain seq x y z
N LYS A 1 -1.45 4.84 7.36
CA LYS A 1 -2.75 4.71 6.68
C LYS A 1 -3.32 3.32 6.87
N VAL A 2 -4.59 3.19 7.23
CA VAL A 2 -5.28 1.89 7.18
C VAL A 2 -5.72 1.61 5.74
N GLY A 3 -5.58 0.34 5.31
CA GLY A 3 -5.99 -0.13 3.99
C GLY A 3 -4.94 0.06 2.88
N PRO A 4 -5.24 -0.46 1.68
CA PRO A 4 -4.33 -0.50 0.53
C PRO A 4 -4.39 0.81 -0.27
N ASP A 5 -3.84 1.87 0.28
CA ASP A 5 -3.84 3.21 -0.30
C ASP A 5 -2.41 3.65 -0.63
N PHE A 6 -2.19 4.21 -1.81
CA PHE A 6 -0.89 4.73 -2.25
C PHE A 6 -0.85 6.25 -2.36
N ILE A 7 -2.00 6.94 -2.28
CA ILE A 7 -2.10 8.39 -2.47
C ILE A 7 -1.90 9.11 -1.14
N ASP A 8 -2.75 8.82 -0.14
CA ASP A 8 -2.67 9.46 1.16
C ASP A 8 -1.31 9.25 1.85
N PRO A 9 -0.68 8.04 1.82
CA PRO A 9 0.66 7.86 2.37
C PRO A 9 1.72 8.79 1.78
N GLY A 10 1.64 9.13 0.50
CA GLY A 10 2.54 10.10 -0.12
C GLY A 10 2.38 11.50 0.47
N LEU A 11 1.14 11.95 0.68
CA LEU A 11 0.83 13.24 1.31
C LEU A 11 1.25 13.25 2.80
N HIS A 12 0.99 12.16 3.52
CA HIS A 12 1.44 12.02 4.91
C HIS A 12 2.96 12.13 5.02
N ALA A 13 3.70 11.46 4.14
CA ALA A 13 5.16 11.50 4.14
C ALA A 13 5.69 12.92 3.87
N GLN A 14 5.05 13.68 2.97
CA GLN A 14 5.41 15.08 2.72
C GLN A 14 5.13 16.00 3.92
N MET A 15 4.08 15.72 4.69
CA MET A 15 3.76 16.50 5.89
C MET A 15 4.66 16.13 7.06
N ALA A 16 4.86 14.84 7.32
CA ALA A 16 5.60 14.36 8.46
C ALA A 16 7.13 14.36 8.29
N GLY A 17 7.62 14.41 7.04
CA GLY A 17 9.05 14.23 6.74
C GLY A 17 9.56 12.81 7.00
N LEU A 18 8.65 11.87 7.24
CA LEU A 18 8.92 10.45 7.50
C LEU A 18 8.08 9.57 6.58
N PRO A 19 8.55 8.37 6.19
CA PRO A 19 7.75 7.46 5.38
C PRO A 19 6.44 7.09 6.07
N SER A 20 5.33 7.21 5.36
CA SER A 20 4.04 6.68 5.79
C SER A 20 3.92 5.21 5.39
N ARG A 21 3.23 4.42 6.20
CA ARG A 21 3.07 2.97 6.04
C ARG A 21 1.61 2.58 5.92
N ASN A 22 1.36 1.44 5.29
CA ASN A 22 0.03 0.86 5.23
C ASN A 22 -0.13 -0.20 6.33
N LEU A 23 -1.14 -0.01 7.16
CA LEU A 23 -1.61 -0.99 8.14
C LEU A 23 -2.88 -1.64 7.56
N ASP A 24 -2.92 -2.95 7.49
CA ASP A 24 -4.04 -3.62 6.85
C ASP A 24 -4.41 -4.92 7.56
N GLY A 25 -5.62 -4.99 8.11
CA GLY A 25 -6.09 -6.14 8.89
C GLY A 25 -6.49 -7.33 8.01
N TRP A 26 -6.71 -7.13 6.72
CA TRP A 26 -7.03 -8.23 5.81
C TRP A 26 -5.79 -8.82 5.12
N MET A 27 -4.88 -7.97 4.64
CA MET A 27 -3.66 -8.43 3.96
C MET A 27 -2.62 -8.98 4.94
N LEU A 28 -2.49 -8.38 6.11
CA LEU A 28 -1.41 -8.60 7.06
C LEU A 28 -1.93 -9.18 8.38
N SER A 29 -1.12 -9.98 9.06
CA SER A 29 -1.47 -10.49 10.37
C SER A 29 -1.48 -9.38 11.43
N ARG A 30 -2.17 -9.63 12.54
CA ARG A 30 -2.20 -8.72 13.69
C ARG A 30 -0.78 -8.42 14.19
N GLU A 31 0.05 -9.45 14.32
CA GLU A 31 1.43 -9.35 14.80
C GLU A 31 2.30 -8.50 13.87
N TYR A 32 2.10 -8.65 12.55
CA TYR A 32 2.81 -7.83 11.58
C TYR A 32 2.43 -6.35 11.73
N ASN A 33 1.13 -6.03 11.77
CA ASN A 33 0.64 -4.67 11.95
C ASN A 33 1.12 -4.04 13.26
N GLN A 34 1.09 -4.80 14.37
CA GLN A 34 1.59 -4.34 15.67
C GLN A 34 3.10 -4.07 15.64
N GLY A 35 3.88 -4.99 15.06
CA GLY A 35 5.33 -4.83 14.91
C GLY A 35 5.70 -3.62 14.05
N LEU A 36 5.01 -3.44 12.91
CA LEU A 36 5.20 -2.31 12.02
C LEU A 36 4.88 -0.99 12.73
N PHE A 37 3.72 -0.90 13.39
CA PHE A 37 3.32 0.30 14.14
C PHE A 37 4.34 0.65 15.23
N GLN A 38 4.78 -0.32 16.03
CA GLN A 38 5.77 -0.11 17.08
C GLN A 38 7.12 0.34 16.52
N SER A 39 7.56 -0.24 15.40
CA SER A 39 8.83 0.15 14.76
C SER A 39 8.81 1.59 14.23
N CYS A 40 7.66 2.05 13.73
CA CYS A 40 7.47 3.44 13.31
C CYS A 40 7.42 4.38 14.52
N LEU A 41 6.66 4.03 15.55
CA LEU A 41 6.50 4.84 16.76
C LEU A 41 7.82 5.01 17.53
N ALA A 42 8.72 4.02 17.52
CA ALA A 42 10.03 4.10 18.13
C ALA A 42 10.94 5.20 17.54
N ARG A 43 10.56 5.78 16.40
CA ARG A 43 11.30 6.84 15.68
C ARG A 43 10.56 8.17 15.64
N ALA A 44 9.47 8.31 16.39
CA ALA A 44 8.60 9.49 16.37
C ALA A 44 8.03 9.76 17.76
N ASP A 45 7.78 11.03 18.06
CA ASP A 45 7.17 11.46 19.31
C ASP A 45 5.64 11.25 19.29
N LEU A 46 5.05 11.23 18.10
CA LEU A 46 3.62 11.06 17.87
C LEU A 46 3.35 10.17 16.67
N GLY A 47 2.42 9.22 16.82
CA GLY A 47 1.90 8.39 15.74
C GLY A 47 0.48 8.80 15.36
N VAL A 48 0.25 9.07 14.08
CA VAL A 48 -1.08 9.33 13.53
C VAL A 48 -1.45 8.22 12.56
N VAL A 49 -2.58 7.55 12.83
CA VAL A 49 -3.12 6.50 11.96
C VAL A 49 -4.41 7.00 11.33
N GLU A 50 -4.38 7.27 10.04
CA GLU A 50 -5.59 7.63 9.30
C GLU A 50 -6.37 6.37 8.94
N GLY A 51 -7.67 6.38 9.25
CA GLY A 51 -8.63 5.35 8.84
C GLY A 51 -8.93 5.36 7.35
N VAL A 52 -9.67 4.36 6.90
CA VAL A 52 -10.13 4.22 5.51
C VAL A 52 -11.65 4.11 5.49
N MET A 53 -12.31 4.77 4.55
CA MET A 53 -13.78 4.79 4.42
C MET A 53 -14.49 5.13 5.75
N GLY A 54 -15.60 4.47 6.09
CA GLY A 54 -16.20 4.55 7.42
C GLY A 54 -15.44 3.71 8.44
N LEU A 55 -15.54 4.08 9.72
CA LEU A 55 -14.83 3.44 10.84
C LEU A 55 -15.00 1.90 10.88
N PHE A 56 -16.19 1.42 10.52
CA PHE A 56 -16.57 0.01 10.56
C PHE A 56 -16.57 -0.67 9.18
N ASP A 57 -16.22 0.07 8.13
CA ASP A 57 -16.15 -0.49 6.78
C ASP A 57 -14.84 -1.27 6.61
N GLY A 58 -14.96 -2.51 6.15
CA GLY A 58 -13.84 -3.42 5.96
C GLY A 58 -14.02 -4.31 4.74
N TYR A 59 -13.53 -5.54 4.84
CA TYR A 59 -13.57 -6.50 3.75
C TYR A 59 -14.99 -6.90 3.33
N ASP A 60 -15.90 -7.03 4.29
CA ASP A 60 -17.32 -7.38 4.04
C ASP A 60 -18.27 -6.63 4.99
N GLY A 61 -19.57 -6.83 4.78
CA GLY A 61 -20.62 -6.16 5.59
C GLY A 61 -21.03 -6.91 6.85
N THR A 62 -20.41 -8.03 7.18
CA THR A 62 -20.81 -8.92 8.28
C THR A 62 -19.70 -9.13 9.33
N SER A 63 -18.46 -8.80 8.98
CA SER A 63 -17.31 -8.88 9.87
C SER A 63 -16.59 -7.53 9.97
N GLU A 64 -15.73 -7.41 10.97
CA GLU A 64 -14.88 -6.22 11.14
C GLU A 64 -13.53 -6.33 10.41
N ALA A 65 -13.27 -7.46 9.73
CA ALA A 65 -12.00 -7.75 9.09
C ALA A 65 -11.57 -6.64 8.12
N GLY A 66 -10.38 -6.10 8.33
CA GLY A 66 -9.79 -5.03 7.53
C GLY A 66 -10.38 -3.64 7.80
N SER A 67 -11.26 -3.48 8.80
CA SER A 67 -11.80 -2.17 9.18
C SER A 67 -10.82 -1.33 10.00
N THR A 68 -11.04 -0.01 10.01
CA THR A 68 -10.31 0.89 10.91
C THR A 68 -10.59 0.57 12.38
N ALA A 69 -11.81 0.11 12.71
CA ALA A 69 -12.20 -0.30 14.06
C ALA A 69 -11.38 -1.51 14.54
N GLU A 70 -11.23 -2.53 13.71
CA GLU A 70 -10.38 -3.69 14.01
C GLU A 70 -8.92 -3.24 14.27
N MET A 71 -8.38 -2.41 13.39
CA MET A 71 -7.02 -1.89 13.52
C MET A 71 -6.82 -1.08 14.80
N ALA A 72 -7.77 -0.21 15.15
CA ALA A 72 -7.72 0.56 16.39
C ALA A 72 -7.68 -0.35 17.64
N LYS A 73 -8.47 -1.43 17.64
CA LYS A 73 -8.47 -2.43 18.72
C LYS A 73 -7.17 -3.22 18.76
N TRP A 74 -6.65 -3.66 17.62
CA TRP A 74 -5.38 -4.41 17.55
C TRP A 74 -4.20 -3.61 18.10
N LEU A 75 -4.20 -2.32 17.82
CA LEU A 75 -3.15 -1.41 18.26
C LEU A 75 -3.40 -0.76 19.63
N GLY A 76 -4.61 -0.93 20.20
CA GLY A 76 -5.01 -0.27 21.45
C GLY A 76 -5.10 1.25 21.35
N LEU A 77 -5.38 1.78 20.17
CA LEU A 77 -5.40 3.22 19.90
C LEU A 77 -6.75 3.84 20.22
N PRO A 78 -6.77 5.08 20.77
CA PRO A 78 -7.98 5.89 20.84
C PRO A 78 -8.39 6.36 19.43
N VAL A 79 -9.69 6.46 19.21
CA VAL A 79 -10.28 6.91 17.95
C VAL A 79 -10.74 8.34 18.06
N VAL A 80 -10.26 9.21 17.18
CA VAL A 80 -10.83 10.54 16.95
C VAL A 80 -11.77 10.44 15.76
N LEU A 81 -13.05 10.70 15.98
CA LEU A 81 -14.04 10.73 14.90
C LEU A 81 -13.96 12.05 14.15
N VAL A 82 -13.69 12.01 12.86
CA VAL A 82 -13.78 13.18 11.96
C VAL A 82 -15.12 13.12 11.23
N VAL A 83 -16.00 14.08 11.52
CA VAL A 83 -17.37 14.08 11.01
C VAL A 83 -17.58 15.24 10.04
N ASP A 84 -18.01 14.95 8.80
CA ASP A 84 -18.50 15.98 7.88
C ASP A 84 -19.81 16.56 8.43
N ALA A 85 -19.72 17.71 9.06
CA ALA A 85 -20.85 18.38 9.70
C ALA A 85 -21.60 19.35 8.77
N ARG A 86 -21.32 19.34 7.49
CA ARG A 86 -21.99 20.23 6.52
C ARG A 86 -23.50 20.09 6.61
N SER A 87 -24.16 21.21 6.89
CA SER A 87 -25.62 21.29 7.06
C SER A 87 -26.20 20.42 8.19
N MET A 88 -25.37 20.03 9.17
CA MET A 88 -25.82 19.30 10.36
C MET A 88 -25.95 20.25 11.57
N ALA A 89 -26.86 19.89 12.48
CA ALA A 89 -26.99 20.46 13.82
C ALA A 89 -27.08 19.33 14.83
N ARG A 90 -28.18 19.14 15.55
CA ARG A 90 -28.33 18.04 16.53
C ARG A 90 -28.16 16.63 15.95
N SER A 91 -28.40 16.45 14.64
CA SER A 91 -28.20 15.16 13.95
C SER A 91 -26.73 14.70 13.99
N ALA A 92 -25.76 15.60 14.10
CA ALA A 92 -24.37 15.25 14.28
C ALA A 92 -24.13 14.47 15.59
N ALA A 93 -24.79 14.86 16.69
CA ALA A 93 -24.72 14.10 17.95
C ALA A 93 -25.31 12.69 17.82
N ALA A 94 -26.41 12.53 17.06
CA ALA A 94 -26.99 11.22 16.80
C ALA A 94 -26.04 10.31 16.00
N LEU A 95 -25.32 10.89 15.01
CA LEU A 95 -24.30 10.18 14.24
C LEU A 95 -23.11 9.76 15.12
N VAL A 96 -22.58 10.67 15.93
CA VAL A 96 -21.49 10.36 16.87
C VAL A 96 -21.93 9.31 17.89
N TYR A 97 -23.18 9.40 18.38
CA TYR A 97 -23.75 8.39 19.27
C TYR A 97 -23.74 7.00 18.63
N GLY A 98 -24.19 6.89 17.37
CA GLY A 98 -24.15 5.62 16.63
C GLY A 98 -22.75 5.03 16.55
N PHE A 99 -21.78 5.82 16.09
CA PHE A 99 -20.39 5.38 15.97
C PHE A 99 -19.74 5.01 17.31
N SER A 100 -20.03 5.74 18.37
CA SER A 100 -19.41 5.54 19.68
C SER A 100 -20.01 4.36 20.46
N ARG A 101 -21.22 3.92 20.11
CA ARG A 101 -21.94 2.84 20.80
C ARG A 101 -22.04 1.55 19.99
N PHE A 102 -21.71 1.60 18.71
CA PHE A 102 -21.84 0.43 17.83
C PHE A 102 -20.91 -0.70 18.26
N ASP A 103 -19.67 -0.38 18.66
CA ASP A 103 -18.71 -1.34 19.19
C ASP A 103 -18.17 -0.86 20.55
N PRO A 104 -18.54 -1.54 21.65
CA PRO A 104 -18.08 -1.17 22.99
C PRO A 104 -16.58 -1.43 23.21
N GLY A 105 -15.92 -2.19 22.33
CA GLY A 105 -14.47 -2.43 22.38
C GLY A 105 -13.63 -1.24 21.91
N LEU A 106 -14.27 -0.20 21.34
CA LEU A 106 -13.58 0.99 20.88
C LEU A 106 -13.58 2.10 21.92
N ARG A 107 -12.45 2.80 22.06
CA ARG A 107 -12.32 4.00 22.87
C ARG A 107 -12.39 5.24 21.95
N VAL A 108 -13.53 5.91 21.92
CA VAL A 108 -13.66 7.20 21.22
C VAL A 108 -13.08 8.30 22.11
N ALA A 109 -11.99 8.91 21.68
CA ALA A 109 -11.28 9.96 22.41
C ALA A 109 -11.94 11.34 22.30
N GLY A 110 -12.62 11.57 21.17
CA GLY A 110 -13.32 12.82 20.90
C GLY A 110 -13.81 12.90 19.46
N VAL A 111 -14.46 14.02 19.13
CA VAL A 111 -14.95 14.28 17.78
C VAL A 111 -14.36 15.60 17.26
N LEU A 112 -13.96 15.60 16.00
CA LEU A 112 -13.57 16.75 15.21
C LEU A 112 -14.60 16.96 14.10
N PHE A 113 -15.27 18.12 14.10
CA PHE A 113 -16.23 18.45 13.05
C PHE A 113 -15.52 19.12 11.86
N ASN A 114 -15.81 18.67 10.65
CA ASN A 114 -15.23 19.23 9.43
C ASN A 114 -16.29 19.93 8.59
N ARG A 115 -15.87 20.82 7.70
CA ARG A 115 -16.73 21.58 6.75
C ARG A 115 -17.78 22.44 7.43
N LEU A 116 -17.40 23.12 8.50
CA LEU A 116 -18.29 24.02 9.20
C LEU A 116 -18.66 25.25 8.37
N GLY A 117 -19.89 25.74 8.56
CA GLY A 117 -20.36 26.97 7.95
C GLY A 117 -19.85 28.24 8.63
N GLY A 118 -19.23 28.13 9.82
CA GLY A 118 -18.69 29.25 10.57
C GLY A 118 -18.68 29.02 12.09
N PRO A 119 -18.18 29.97 12.90
CA PRO A 119 -18.04 29.81 14.35
C PRO A 119 -19.35 29.51 15.07
N GLY A 120 -20.44 30.18 14.73
CA GLY A 120 -21.76 29.90 15.32
C GLY A 120 -22.27 28.50 15.08
N HIS A 121 -21.87 27.88 13.97
CA HIS A 121 -22.21 26.49 13.67
C HIS A 121 -21.52 25.52 14.65
N LEU A 122 -20.25 25.78 15.00
CA LEU A 122 -19.54 24.98 15.99
C LEU A 122 -20.23 25.01 17.35
N GLU A 123 -20.71 26.18 17.79
CA GLU A 123 -21.40 26.29 19.08
C GLU A 123 -22.70 25.47 19.14
N TYR A 124 -23.50 25.46 18.07
CA TYR A 124 -24.66 24.54 17.96
C TYR A 124 -24.28 23.07 18.09
N LEU A 125 -23.17 22.69 17.50
CA LEU A 125 -22.67 21.29 17.55
C LEU A 125 -22.17 20.96 18.97
N LYS A 126 -21.48 21.88 19.65
CA LYS A 126 -21.03 21.72 21.03
C LYS A 126 -22.23 21.58 21.99
N GLU A 127 -23.26 22.40 21.84
CA GLU A 127 -24.50 22.31 22.63
C GLU A 127 -25.17 20.93 22.41
N ALA A 128 -25.27 20.48 21.15
CA ALA A 128 -25.84 19.18 20.82
C ALA A 128 -25.06 18.05 21.46
N MET A 129 -23.72 18.11 21.43
CA MET A 129 -22.85 17.09 22.06
C MET A 129 -22.99 17.14 23.59
N ALA A 130 -22.89 18.28 24.21
CA ALA A 130 -23.01 18.45 25.69
C ALA A 130 -24.36 17.94 26.23
N GLY A 131 -25.43 18.10 25.48
CA GLY A 131 -26.76 17.65 25.89
C GLY A 131 -27.04 16.15 25.66
N ASN A 132 -26.25 15.44 24.83
CA ASN A 132 -26.52 14.05 24.44
C ASN A 132 -25.35 13.10 24.71
N LEU A 133 -24.11 13.57 24.65
CA LEU A 133 -22.86 12.80 24.75
C LEU A 133 -21.78 13.56 25.51
N PRO A 134 -22.02 13.98 26.77
CA PRO A 134 -21.08 14.82 27.52
C PRO A 134 -19.70 14.13 27.74
N GLU A 135 -19.64 12.83 27.66
CA GLU A 135 -18.42 12.03 27.83
C GLU A 135 -17.47 12.07 26.61
N ILE A 136 -17.98 12.49 25.44
CA ILE A 136 -17.20 12.59 24.21
C ILE A 136 -16.92 14.08 23.93
N PRO A 137 -15.71 14.57 24.18
CA PRO A 137 -15.37 15.96 23.97
C PRO A 137 -15.38 16.33 22.49
N VAL A 138 -15.79 17.58 22.22
CA VAL A 138 -15.58 18.21 20.92
C VAL A 138 -14.18 18.81 20.90
N LEU A 139 -13.29 18.19 20.12
CA LEU A 139 -11.89 18.58 19.98
C LEU A 139 -11.72 19.83 19.11
N GLY A 140 -12.74 20.17 18.33
CA GLY A 140 -12.73 21.36 17.49
C GLY A 140 -13.62 21.24 16.28
N GLY A 141 -13.51 22.23 15.39
CA GLY A 141 -14.28 22.23 14.16
C GLY A 141 -13.66 23.10 13.07
N ILE A 142 -13.29 22.49 11.96
CA ILE A 142 -12.59 23.11 10.84
C ILE A 142 -13.62 23.67 9.85
N PRO A 143 -13.57 24.98 9.52
CA PRO A 143 -14.41 25.56 8.51
C PRO A 143 -14.05 25.04 7.11
N ARG A 144 -14.97 25.24 6.17
CA ARG A 144 -14.66 24.99 4.75
C ARG A 144 -13.56 25.94 4.30
N GLU A 145 -12.50 25.41 3.72
CA GLU A 145 -11.35 26.15 3.22
C GLU A 145 -10.93 25.59 1.85
N ASP A 146 -11.12 26.36 0.81
CA ASP A 146 -10.86 25.92 -0.56
C ASP A 146 -9.35 25.90 -0.90
N LEU A 147 -8.52 26.68 -0.18
CA LEU A 147 -7.06 26.76 -0.42
C LEU A 147 -6.30 25.47 -0.10
N ILE A 148 -6.85 24.65 0.80
CA ILE A 148 -6.24 23.36 1.18
C ILE A 148 -6.77 22.19 0.36
N GLY A 149 -7.71 22.43 -0.56
CA GLY A 149 -8.28 21.40 -1.42
C GLY A 149 -7.22 20.68 -2.22
N ILE A 150 -7.23 19.33 -2.19
CA ILE A 150 -6.42 18.51 -3.08
C ILE A 150 -7.19 18.37 -4.39
N PRO A 151 -6.58 18.68 -5.54
CA PRO A 151 -7.26 18.54 -6.82
C PRO A 151 -7.71 17.10 -7.07
N GLU A 152 -8.97 16.96 -7.45
CA GLU A 152 -9.49 15.69 -7.96
C GLU A 152 -9.32 15.64 -9.49
N ARG A 153 -9.11 14.46 -10.04
CA ARG A 153 -9.13 14.23 -11.47
C ARG A 153 -10.04 13.06 -11.82
N HIS A 154 -10.32 12.90 -13.10
CA HIS A 154 -11.27 11.91 -13.59
C HIS A 154 -10.94 10.45 -13.19
N LEU A 155 -9.65 10.13 -13.02
CA LEU A 155 -9.13 8.80 -12.67
C LEU A 155 -8.42 8.76 -11.29
N GLY A 156 -8.96 9.44 -10.29
CA GLY A 156 -8.43 9.44 -8.92
C GLY A 156 -7.90 10.80 -8.47
N LEU A 157 -7.27 10.83 -7.29
CA LEU A 157 -6.60 12.01 -6.77
C LEU A 157 -5.23 12.19 -7.41
N VAL A 158 -4.75 13.42 -7.41
CA VAL A 158 -3.37 13.74 -7.83
C VAL A 158 -2.41 13.23 -6.76
N THR A 159 -1.36 12.53 -7.18
CA THR A 159 -0.37 11.98 -6.24
C THR A 159 0.54 13.07 -5.68
N ALA A 160 1.17 12.77 -4.55
CA ALA A 160 2.16 13.65 -3.93
C ALA A 160 3.40 13.89 -4.82
N ASP A 161 3.75 12.92 -5.66
CA ASP A 161 4.87 13.01 -6.61
C ASP A 161 4.54 13.92 -7.80
N GLU A 162 3.26 13.97 -8.23
CA GLU A 162 2.82 14.87 -9.31
C GLU A 162 2.63 16.31 -8.83
N THR A 163 2.11 16.50 -7.63
CA THR A 163 1.85 17.83 -7.07
C THR A 163 2.32 17.87 -5.62
N PRO A 164 3.59 18.20 -5.40
CA PRO A 164 4.11 18.39 -4.05
C PRO A 164 3.30 19.44 -3.27
N LEU A 165 3.09 19.19 -1.99
CA LEU A 165 2.47 20.18 -1.10
C LEU A 165 3.35 21.41 -0.99
N HIS A 166 2.93 22.53 -1.60
CA HIS A 166 3.63 23.80 -1.49
C HIS A 166 3.72 24.24 -0.03
N PRO A 167 4.83 24.92 0.38
CA PRO A 167 5.02 25.42 1.75
C PRO A 167 3.83 26.23 2.27
N GLU A 168 3.30 27.14 1.47
CA GLU A 168 2.13 27.98 1.82
C GLU A 168 0.89 27.13 2.18
N ARG A 169 0.66 26.01 1.49
CA ARG A 169 -0.45 25.11 1.79
C ARG A 169 -0.20 24.36 3.10
N LYS A 170 1.04 23.96 3.36
CA LYS A 170 1.43 23.34 4.64
C LYS A 170 1.22 24.29 5.80
N GLU A 171 1.70 25.52 5.67
CA GLU A 171 1.52 26.58 6.68
C GLU A 171 0.05 26.86 6.94
N LYS A 172 -0.77 26.90 5.88
CA LYS A 172 -2.22 27.09 6.01
C LYS A 172 -2.91 25.94 6.74
N LEU A 173 -2.50 24.70 6.50
CA LEU A 173 -3.01 23.53 7.23
C LEU A 173 -2.65 23.62 8.73
N VAL A 174 -1.42 24.01 9.04
CA VAL A 174 -0.98 24.21 10.44
C VAL A 174 -1.80 25.33 11.10
N GLU A 175 -1.94 26.50 10.46
CA GLU A 175 -2.74 27.62 10.96
C GLU A 175 -4.19 27.18 11.27
N LEU A 176 -4.81 26.40 10.39
CA LEU A 176 -6.17 25.91 10.60
C LEU A 176 -6.27 24.97 11.80
N LEU A 177 -5.30 24.07 11.97
CA LEU A 177 -5.29 23.18 13.12
C LEU A 177 -5.09 23.93 14.43
N GLU A 178 -4.09 24.81 14.51
CA GLU A 178 -3.82 25.62 15.70
C GLU A 178 -4.98 26.54 16.09
N ARG A 179 -5.71 27.04 15.10
CA ARG A 179 -6.83 27.98 15.35
C ARG A 179 -8.14 27.29 15.71
N TYR A 180 -8.40 26.11 15.16
CA TYR A 180 -9.73 25.50 15.21
C TYR A 180 -9.78 24.16 15.93
N VAL A 181 -8.66 23.64 16.39
CA VAL A 181 -8.57 22.38 17.13
C VAL A 181 -7.91 22.64 18.48
N ASP A 182 -8.50 22.12 19.54
CA ASP A 182 -7.89 22.09 20.87
C ASP A 182 -6.83 20.98 20.89
N LEU A 183 -5.59 21.36 20.53
CA LEU A 183 -4.47 20.42 20.40
C LEU A 183 -4.05 19.85 21.75
N ASP A 184 -4.16 20.63 22.84
CA ASP A 184 -3.82 20.15 24.19
C ASP A 184 -4.79 19.06 24.63
N LEU A 185 -6.09 19.28 24.45
CA LEU A 185 -7.12 18.28 24.74
C LEU A 185 -6.97 17.05 23.82
N LEU A 186 -6.68 17.24 22.52
CA LEU A 186 -6.42 16.15 21.59
C LEU A 186 -5.25 15.27 22.07
N LEU A 187 -4.14 15.88 22.45
CA LEU A 187 -2.97 15.16 22.97
C LEU A 187 -3.28 14.45 24.27
N GLU A 188 -3.94 15.12 25.24
CA GLU A 188 -4.36 14.51 26.51
C GLU A 188 -5.21 13.25 26.28
N ARG A 189 -6.18 13.33 25.37
CA ARG A 189 -7.09 12.21 25.05
C ARG A 189 -6.47 11.12 24.21
N SER A 190 -5.35 11.41 23.54
CA SER A 190 -4.61 10.50 22.64
C SER A 190 -3.48 9.75 23.32
N VAL A 191 -3.32 9.88 24.63
CA VAL A 191 -2.27 9.15 25.36
C VAL A 191 -2.41 7.66 25.18
N TYR A 192 -1.33 7.02 24.76
CA TYR A 192 -1.21 5.59 24.64
C TYR A 192 -1.24 4.95 26.05
N PRO A 193 -1.99 3.87 26.27
CA PRO A 193 -2.10 3.28 27.60
C PRO A 193 -0.72 2.91 28.17
N PRO A 194 -0.43 3.27 29.45
CA PRO A 194 0.81 2.85 30.09
C PRO A 194 0.85 1.32 30.20
N GLY A 195 1.88 0.69 29.68
CA GLY A 195 2.07 -0.79 29.70
C GLY A 195 2.41 -1.40 28.35
N VAL A 196 2.25 -0.67 27.25
CA VAL A 196 2.73 -1.05 25.93
C VAL A 196 4.00 -0.24 25.62
N THR A 197 5.02 -0.38 26.47
CA THR A 197 6.34 0.17 26.15
C THR A 197 6.90 -0.53 24.93
N PRO A 198 7.53 0.20 23.99
CA PRO A 198 8.35 -0.42 22.95
C PRO A 198 9.37 -1.33 23.65
N ARG A 199 9.30 -2.63 23.40
CA ARG A 199 10.38 -3.51 23.86
C ARG A 199 11.66 -3.01 23.22
N GLU A 200 12.63 -2.61 24.04
CA GLU A 200 13.99 -2.38 23.60
C GLU A 200 14.44 -3.58 22.76
N THR A 201 14.88 -3.33 21.54
CA THR A 201 15.44 -4.34 20.64
C THR A 201 16.83 -4.70 21.13
N GLY A 202 16.89 -5.44 22.21
CA GLY A 202 18.07 -6.03 22.81
C GLY A 202 17.82 -7.49 23.14
N GLY A 203 18.32 -8.40 22.29
CA GLY A 203 18.64 -9.76 22.65
C GLY A 203 17.50 -10.72 22.95
N GLY A 204 17.45 -11.78 22.18
CA GLY A 204 16.67 -13.00 22.25
C GLY A 204 16.00 -13.37 23.57
N GLY A 205 14.69 -13.60 23.52
CA GLY A 205 13.94 -14.11 24.65
C GLY A 205 12.58 -14.65 24.25
N ARG A 206 12.37 -15.92 24.51
CA ARG A 206 11.17 -16.73 24.33
C ARG A 206 9.88 -16.03 24.75
N LEU A 207 8.87 -16.07 23.89
CA LEU A 207 7.47 -15.87 24.26
C LEU A 207 6.89 -17.19 24.79
N LEU A 208 6.44 -17.19 26.03
CA LEU A 208 5.59 -18.23 26.63
C LEU A 208 4.27 -17.63 27.09
N SER A 209 3.21 -18.33 26.73
CA SER A 209 1.89 -18.58 27.35
C SER A 209 0.80 -17.52 27.34
N ALA A 210 -0.21 -17.79 26.55
CA ALA A 210 -1.62 -18.11 26.90
C ALA A 210 -2.44 -17.04 27.64
N ALA A 211 -3.46 -16.55 26.95
CA ALA A 211 -4.73 -16.05 27.49
C ALA A 211 -5.90 -16.72 26.74
N PRO A 212 -7.09 -16.87 27.33
CA PRO A 212 -8.08 -17.84 26.92
C PRO A 212 -8.85 -17.46 25.67
N GLU A 213 -9.12 -18.47 24.85
CA GLU A 213 -9.81 -18.42 23.58
C GLU A 213 -11.30 -18.07 23.72
N ALA A 214 -11.76 -17.16 22.88
CA ALA A 214 -13.17 -17.04 22.52
C ALA A 214 -13.48 -18.01 21.35
N PRO A 215 -14.71 -18.55 21.23
CA PRO A 215 -14.97 -19.62 20.27
C PRO A 215 -14.88 -19.13 18.83
N ASP A 216 -14.02 -19.80 18.08
CA ASP A 216 -13.77 -19.62 16.65
C ASP A 216 -14.93 -20.21 15.83
N VAL A 217 -15.55 -19.39 15.00
CA VAL A 217 -16.55 -19.82 14.00
C VAL A 217 -16.03 -19.50 12.60
N SER A 218 -14.83 -19.96 12.29
CA SER A 218 -14.26 -19.88 10.96
C SER A 218 -14.15 -21.26 10.33
N PRO A 219 -14.42 -21.43 9.02
CA PRO A 219 -14.25 -22.73 8.37
C PRO A 219 -12.76 -23.10 8.30
N PRO A 220 -12.41 -24.40 8.24
CA PRO A 220 -11.05 -24.87 8.39
C PRO A 220 -10.15 -24.36 7.27
N LEU A 221 -9.31 -23.39 7.60
CA LEU A 221 -8.15 -23.00 6.82
C LEU A 221 -7.05 -24.02 7.07
N MET A 222 -6.36 -24.44 6.02
CA MET A 222 -5.17 -25.29 6.12
C MET A 222 -4.19 -24.71 7.15
N ALA A 223 -3.52 -25.59 7.88
CA ALA A 223 -2.67 -25.30 9.02
C ALA A 223 -1.75 -24.07 8.78
N PRO A 224 -1.64 -23.16 9.76
CA PRO A 224 -0.79 -22.00 9.65
C PRO A 224 0.67 -22.43 9.55
N GLN A 225 1.34 -21.99 8.50
CA GLN A 225 2.80 -22.03 8.45
C GLN A 225 3.32 -21.16 9.60
N GLN A 226 4.26 -21.70 10.39
CA GLN A 226 4.79 -21.06 11.58
C GLN A 226 5.23 -19.62 11.30
N PRO A 227 4.90 -18.65 12.17
CA PRO A 227 5.36 -17.28 12.01
C PRO A 227 6.88 -17.24 12.08
N ILE A 228 7.50 -16.77 10.99
CA ILE A 228 8.93 -16.51 10.95
C ILE A 228 9.18 -15.20 11.70
N PRO A 229 10.12 -15.14 12.67
CA PRO A 229 10.36 -13.94 13.46
C PRO A 229 10.78 -12.78 12.55
N SER A 230 10.02 -11.72 12.53
CA SER A 230 10.41 -10.43 11.99
C SER A 230 11.56 -9.87 12.85
N GLY A 231 12.72 -9.61 12.25
CA GLY A 231 13.88 -8.99 12.92
C GLY A 231 15.11 -9.86 13.12
N GLY A 232 15.20 -11.03 12.50
CA GLY A 232 16.44 -11.82 12.49
C GLY A 232 17.44 -11.29 11.46
N LYS A 233 18.69 -11.03 11.87
CA LYS A 233 19.78 -10.78 10.90
C LYS A 233 19.79 -11.90 9.85
N PRO A 234 20.00 -11.58 8.55
CA PRO A 234 20.05 -12.61 7.53
C PRO A 234 21.07 -13.70 7.88
N PRO A 235 20.81 -14.99 7.58
CA PRO A 235 21.72 -16.08 7.85
C PRO A 235 23.14 -15.78 7.33
N GLU A 236 24.15 -16.22 8.03
CA GLU A 236 25.56 -15.86 7.79
C GLU A 236 26.03 -16.19 6.37
N PHE A 237 25.50 -17.26 5.75
CA PHE A 237 25.77 -17.59 4.36
C PHE A 237 25.24 -16.57 3.35
N LEU A 238 24.21 -15.79 3.71
CA LEU A 238 23.69 -14.71 2.85
C LEU A 238 24.56 -13.44 2.92
N ARG A 239 25.41 -13.31 3.94
CA ARG A 239 26.31 -12.15 4.11
C ARG A 239 27.58 -12.24 3.28
N GLN A 240 27.98 -13.44 2.85
CA GLN A 240 29.23 -13.67 2.13
C GLN A 240 29.07 -13.66 0.60
N ALA A 241 27.84 -13.73 0.08
CA ALA A 241 27.58 -13.67 -1.36
C ALA A 241 27.35 -12.21 -1.82
N PRO A 242 27.77 -11.86 -3.05
CA PRO A 242 27.45 -10.56 -3.63
C PRO A 242 25.94 -10.28 -3.57
N ARG A 243 25.58 -9.09 -3.11
CA ARG A 243 24.19 -8.66 -3.03
C ARG A 243 23.71 -8.28 -4.44
N PRO A 244 22.64 -8.88 -4.95
CA PRO A 244 22.12 -8.54 -6.28
C PRO A 244 21.56 -7.11 -6.27
N VAL A 245 21.82 -6.37 -7.35
CA VAL A 245 21.27 -5.04 -7.58
C VAL A 245 19.90 -5.17 -8.23
N ILE A 246 18.87 -4.67 -7.56
CA ILE A 246 17.49 -4.61 -8.06
C ILE A 246 17.19 -3.17 -8.43
N ALA A 247 17.04 -2.90 -9.72
CA ALA A 247 16.59 -1.61 -10.19
C ALA A 247 15.08 -1.44 -9.94
N VAL A 248 14.68 -0.27 -9.46
CA VAL A 248 13.29 0.07 -9.15
C VAL A 248 12.93 1.36 -9.88
N ALA A 249 12.00 1.31 -10.83
CA ALA A 249 11.49 2.51 -11.47
C ALA A 249 10.70 3.33 -10.46
N ARG A 250 10.99 4.63 -10.32
CA ARG A 250 10.29 5.49 -9.36
C ARG A 250 10.22 6.92 -9.84
N ASP A 251 9.03 7.30 -10.30
CA ASP A 251 8.64 8.66 -10.67
C ASP A 251 7.10 8.75 -10.73
N ALA A 252 6.54 9.81 -11.31
CA ALA A 252 5.10 10.00 -11.40
C ALA A 252 4.36 8.91 -12.20
N ALA A 253 5.04 8.21 -13.12
CA ALA A 253 4.47 7.07 -13.85
C ALA A 253 4.53 5.77 -13.03
N PHE A 254 5.46 5.65 -12.08
CA PHE A 254 5.73 4.47 -11.26
C PHE A 254 5.83 4.86 -9.79
N CYS A 255 4.71 5.21 -9.15
CA CYS A 255 4.68 5.76 -7.79
C CYS A 255 3.97 4.85 -6.77
N PHE A 256 3.34 3.75 -7.19
CA PHE A 256 2.58 2.88 -6.32
C PHE A 256 3.40 1.70 -5.83
N TYR A 257 3.93 1.83 -4.62
CA TYR A 257 4.71 0.83 -3.94
C TYR A 257 4.37 0.80 -2.45
N TYR A 258 4.37 -0.38 -1.87
CA TYR A 258 4.45 -0.52 -0.41
C TYR A 258 5.90 -0.34 0.03
N PRO A 259 6.22 0.63 0.89
CA PRO A 259 7.59 0.77 1.43
C PRO A 259 8.11 -0.50 2.10
N ASP A 260 7.19 -1.28 2.69
CA ASP A 260 7.48 -2.58 3.31
C ASP A 260 8.04 -3.60 2.31
N ASN A 261 7.60 -3.57 1.06
CA ASN A 261 8.14 -4.45 0.03
C ASN A 261 9.63 -4.13 -0.24
N PHE A 262 10.01 -2.86 -0.19
CA PHE A 262 11.42 -2.45 -0.31
C PHE A 262 12.25 -2.97 0.85
N GLU A 263 11.78 -2.80 2.08
CA GLU A 263 12.47 -3.30 3.27
C GLU A 263 12.64 -4.82 3.23
N LEU A 264 11.60 -5.56 2.83
CA LEU A 264 11.66 -7.01 2.68
C LEU A 264 12.66 -7.46 1.60
N LEU A 265 12.82 -6.72 0.51
CA LEU A 265 13.86 -6.97 -0.50
C LEU A 265 15.25 -6.74 0.07
N GLU A 266 15.46 -5.66 0.82
CA GLU A 266 16.74 -5.35 1.46
C GLU A 266 17.09 -6.36 2.56
N GLU A 267 16.12 -6.75 3.38
CA GLU A 267 16.26 -7.82 4.38
C GLU A 267 16.61 -9.17 3.76
N ALA A 268 16.07 -9.46 2.57
CA ALA A 268 16.42 -10.64 1.78
C ALA A 268 17.83 -10.56 1.17
N GLY A 269 18.50 -9.41 1.30
CA GLY A 269 19.86 -9.17 0.83
C GLY A 269 19.96 -8.54 -0.56
N GLY A 270 18.89 -7.96 -1.10
CA GLY A 270 18.92 -7.12 -2.29
C GLY A 270 19.57 -5.76 -2.02
N LEU A 271 20.09 -5.11 -3.07
CA LEU A 271 20.47 -3.71 -3.10
C LEU A 271 19.51 -2.99 -4.03
N LEU A 272 18.75 -2.04 -3.52
CA LEU A 272 17.80 -1.28 -4.34
C LEU A 272 18.50 -0.09 -5.01
N HIS A 273 18.23 0.09 -6.29
CA HIS A 273 18.65 1.25 -7.07
C HIS A 273 17.44 1.88 -7.75
N PHE A 274 17.05 3.04 -7.25
CA PHE A 274 15.91 3.77 -7.81
C PHE A 274 16.36 4.59 -9.03
N PHE A 275 15.52 4.64 -10.06
CA PHE A 275 15.75 5.44 -11.27
C PHE A 275 14.43 5.98 -11.82
N SER A 276 14.48 7.08 -12.56
CA SER A 276 13.31 7.75 -13.14
C SER A 276 13.29 7.62 -14.67
N PRO A 277 12.44 6.75 -15.24
CA PRO A 277 12.22 6.69 -16.68
C PRO A 277 11.79 8.03 -17.28
N LEU A 278 10.91 8.78 -16.61
CA LEU A 278 10.46 10.09 -17.09
C LEU A 278 11.58 11.13 -17.16
N ALA A 279 12.56 11.07 -16.26
CA ALA A 279 13.75 11.91 -16.31
C ALA A 279 14.76 11.48 -17.40
N GLY A 280 14.46 10.41 -18.15
CA GLY A 280 15.36 9.89 -19.19
C GLY A 280 16.42 8.94 -18.66
N GLU A 281 16.26 8.44 -17.43
CA GLU A 281 17.16 7.45 -16.87
C GLU A 281 16.79 6.04 -17.35
N THR A 282 17.80 5.22 -17.55
CA THR A 282 17.66 3.77 -17.70
C THR A 282 18.16 3.09 -16.43
N PHE A 283 17.76 1.86 -16.20
CA PHE A 283 18.30 1.12 -15.06
C PHE A 283 19.80 0.84 -15.25
N PRO A 284 20.57 0.74 -14.13
CA PRO A 284 22.02 0.71 -14.17
C PRO A 284 22.54 -0.52 -14.92
N ARG A 285 23.62 -0.32 -15.70
CA ARG A 285 24.37 -1.44 -16.28
C ARG A 285 24.92 -2.30 -15.16
N GLY A 286 24.40 -3.50 -15.02
CA GLY A 286 24.80 -4.36 -13.93
C GLY A 286 23.69 -4.66 -12.94
N ALA A 287 22.48 -4.15 -13.17
CA ALA A 287 21.31 -4.62 -12.48
C ALA A 287 21.12 -6.14 -12.66
N ASP A 288 20.66 -6.78 -11.60
CA ASP A 288 20.43 -8.23 -11.54
C ASP A 288 18.94 -8.56 -11.47
N GLY A 289 18.11 -7.56 -11.33
CA GLY A 289 16.65 -7.62 -11.35
C GLY A 289 16.04 -6.26 -11.61
N LEU A 290 14.77 -6.25 -12.04
CA LEU A 290 13.98 -5.04 -12.26
C LEU A 290 12.62 -5.16 -11.58
N TYR A 291 12.21 -4.11 -10.84
CA TYR A 291 10.89 -3.98 -10.25
C TYR A 291 10.20 -2.74 -10.82
N LEU A 292 9.10 -2.94 -11.54
CA LEU A 292 8.23 -1.92 -12.09
C LEU A 292 6.92 -1.93 -11.29
N GLY A 293 6.72 -0.97 -10.40
CA GLY A 293 5.50 -0.87 -9.62
C GLY A 293 4.32 -0.31 -10.42
N GLY A 294 3.23 -0.08 -9.73
CA GLY A 294 2.10 0.61 -10.29
C GLY A 294 2.28 2.12 -10.34
N GLY A 295 1.26 2.78 -10.83
CA GLY A 295 1.23 4.24 -11.02
C GLY A 295 0.25 4.60 -12.12
N TYR A 296 0.54 5.69 -12.81
CA TYR A 296 -0.29 6.22 -13.87
C TYR A 296 0.48 6.34 -15.20
N PRO A 297 1.03 5.25 -15.77
CA PRO A 297 1.80 5.31 -17.00
C PRO A 297 0.96 5.79 -18.20
N GLU A 298 -0.37 5.65 -18.18
CA GLU A 298 -1.26 6.16 -19.21
C GLU A 298 -1.27 7.67 -19.32
N LEU A 299 -1.01 8.39 -18.22
CA LEU A 299 -0.90 9.86 -18.23
C LEU A 299 0.40 10.33 -18.87
N PHE A 300 1.41 9.49 -18.85
CA PHE A 300 2.75 9.73 -19.39
C PHE A 300 3.06 8.83 -20.59
N ALA A 301 2.00 8.24 -21.22
CA ALA A 301 2.19 7.24 -22.25
C ALA A 301 2.95 7.75 -23.46
N GLN A 302 2.76 9.02 -23.84
CA GLN A 302 3.54 9.65 -24.91
C GLN A 302 5.01 9.76 -24.50
N ASP A 303 5.30 10.35 -23.34
CA ASP A 303 6.68 10.55 -22.87
C ASP A 303 7.41 9.21 -22.75
N LEU A 304 6.75 8.19 -22.15
CA LEU A 304 7.30 6.86 -22.02
C LEU A 304 7.58 6.20 -23.38
N SER A 305 6.69 6.39 -24.37
CA SER A 305 6.88 5.84 -25.72
C SER A 305 8.07 6.46 -26.45
N GLU A 306 8.44 7.67 -26.10
CA GLU A 306 9.61 8.39 -26.64
C GLU A 306 10.91 7.98 -25.94
N ARG A 307 10.85 7.32 -24.77
CA ARG A 307 12.01 6.76 -24.04
C ARG A 307 12.46 5.43 -24.63
N THR A 308 12.87 5.46 -25.90
CA THR A 308 13.24 4.25 -26.64
C THR A 308 14.37 3.46 -25.97
N ASP A 309 15.37 4.14 -25.40
CA ASP A 309 16.49 3.52 -24.69
C ASP A 309 16.00 2.73 -23.45
N PHE A 310 15.05 3.28 -22.70
CA PHE A 310 14.44 2.61 -21.56
C PHE A 310 13.65 1.36 -22.00
N LEU A 311 12.78 1.51 -23.00
CA LEU A 311 11.96 0.41 -23.51
C LEU A 311 12.81 -0.71 -24.14
N GLU A 312 13.88 -0.35 -24.86
CA GLU A 312 14.83 -1.31 -25.42
C GLU A 312 15.65 -2.01 -24.35
N SER A 313 16.06 -1.27 -23.31
CA SER A 313 16.78 -1.88 -22.18
C SER A 313 15.93 -2.93 -21.45
N ILE A 314 14.62 -2.71 -21.30
CA ILE A 314 13.69 -3.70 -20.75
C ILE A 314 13.60 -4.92 -21.65
N ARG A 315 13.42 -4.76 -22.99
CA ARG A 315 13.37 -5.87 -23.94
C ARG A 315 14.65 -6.68 -23.90
N GLY A 316 15.80 -6.02 -23.90
CA GLY A 316 17.10 -6.66 -23.82
C GLY A 316 17.28 -7.44 -22.51
N ALA A 317 16.89 -6.87 -21.38
CA ALA A 317 16.95 -7.52 -20.08
C ALA A 317 16.03 -8.76 -20.01
N ALA A 318 14.80 -8.64 -20.48
CA ALA A 318 13.85 -9.75 -20.54
C ALA A 318 14.38 -10.89 -21.45
N GLY A 319 14.87 -10.55 -22.66
CA GLY A 319 15.49 -11.50 -23.58
C GLY A 319 16.77 -12.13 -23.02
N GLY A 320 17.52 -11.44 -22.19
CA GLY A 320 18.69 -11.92 -21.47
C GLY A 320 18.38 -12.75 -20.21
N GLY A 321 17.10 -12.97 -19.91
CA GLY A 321 16.68 -13.79 -18.76
C GLY A 321 16.78 -13.10 -17.40
N MET A 322 16.93 -11.76 -17.36
CA MET A 322 16.92 -11.01 -16.11
C MET A 322 15.55 -11.11 -15.43
N PRO A 323 15.48 -11.39 -14.11
CA PRO A 323 14.23 -11.35 -13.36
C PRO A 323 13.60 -9.98 -13.41
N ILE A 324 12.34 -9.89 -13.90
CA ILE A 324 11.55 -8.66 -13.97
C ILE A 324 10.21 -8.93 -13.29
N TYR A 325 9.91 -8.17 -12.27
CA TYR A 325 8.62 -8.17 -11.59
C TYR A 325 7.89 -6.85 -11.85
N ALA A 326 6.60 -6.93 -12.22
CA ALA A 326 5.82 -5.74 -12.53
C ALA A 326 4.39 -5.82 -11.96
N GLU A 327 3.89 -4.67 -11.49
CA GLU A 327 2.54 -4.52 -10.96
C GLU A 327 1.78 -3.42 -11.70
N CYS A 328 0.51 -3.66 -12.03
CA CYS A 328 -0.46 -2.70 -12.56
C CYS A 328 0.12 -1.82 -13.71
N GLY A 329 0.52 -0.58 -13.42
CA GLY A 329 1.15 0.29 -14.41
C GLY A 329 2.42 -0.31 -15.03
N GLY A 330 3.22 -1.03 -14.23
CA GLY A 330 4.39 -1.76 -14.73
C GLY A 330 4.02 -2.85 -15.74
N LEU A 331 2.92 -3.59 -15.52
CA LEU A 331 2.37 -4.54 -16.50
C LEU A 331 2.04 -3.83 -17.81
N MET A 332 1.39 -2.65 -17.74
CA MET A 332 0.98 -1.89 -18.92
C MET A 332 2.19 -1.51 -19.78
N VAL A 333 3.29 -1.09 -19.13
CA VAL A 333 4.54 -0.72 -19.83
C VAL A 333 5.27 -1.94 -20.41
N LEU A 334 5.12 -3.14 -19.82
CA LEU A 334 5.66 -4.39 -20.38
C LEU A 334 4.86 -4.91 -21.59
N GLY A 335 3.63 -4.43 -21.80
CA GLY A 335 2.81 -4.72 -22.97
C GLY A 335 3.35 -4.11 -24.26
N ARG A 336 2.65 -4.32 -25.36
CA ARG A 336 3.00 -3.76 -26.68
C ARG A 336 2.64 -2.28 -26.81
N PHE A 337 1.54 -1.87 -26.22
CA PHE A 337 1.03 -0.49 -26.26
C PHE A 337 0.13 -0.20 -25.06
N ILE A 338 -0.03 1.09 -24.78
CA ILE A 338 -1.11 1.64 -23.95
C ILE A 338 -2.04 2.42 -24.89
N GLU A 339 -3.33 2.06 -24.88
CA GLU A 339 -4.39 2.81 -25.59
C GLU A 339 -5.11 3.72 -24.61
N THR A 340 -5.06 5.03 -24.83
CA THR A 340 -5.68 6.04 -23.96
C THR A 340 -7.22 6.07 -24.13
N LEU A 341 -7.90 6.87 -23.30
CA LEU A 341 -9.34 7.08 -23.40
C LEU A 341 -9.78 7.66 -24.75
N GLU A 342 -8.91 8.42 -25.39
CA GLU A 342 -9.12 9.01 -26.72
C GLU A 342 -8.84 8.02 -27.86
N GLY A 343 -8.49 6.77 -27.54
CA GLY A 343 -8.18 5.72 -28.51
C GLY A 343 -6.79 5.84 -29.15
N LYS A 344 -5.92 6.71 -28.63
CA LYS A 344 -4.55 6.84 -29.12
C LYS A 344 -3.67 5.76 -28.52
N ARG A 345 -2.90 5.06 -29.37
CA ARG A 345 -1.97 4.01 -28.95
C ARG A 345 -0.56 4.53 -28.90
N PHE A 346 0.13 4.25 -27.80
CA PHE A 346 1.54 4.54 -27.57
C PHE A 346 2.31 3.24 -27.39
N ALA A 347 3.35 3.05 -28.18
CA ALA A 347 4.18 1.85 -28.13
C ALA A 347 4.91 1.73 -26.79
N MET A 348 4.97 0.50 -26.24
CA MET A 348 5.64 0.19 -24.99
C MET A 348 6.73 -0.88 -25.20
N ALA A 349 7.18 -1.52 -24.10
CA ALA A 349 8.31 -2.46 -24.17
C ALA A 349 8.05 -3.69 -25.05
N GLY A 350 6.81 -4.17 -25.17
CA GLY A 350 6.47 -5.31 -26.01
C GLY A 350 7.07 -6.65 -25.54
N VAL A 351 7.30 -6.80 -24.25
CA VAL A 351 7.71 -8.07 -23.63
C VAL A 351 6.55 -9.06 -23.65
N PHE A 352 5.34 -8.57 -23.36
CA PHE A 352 4.12 -9.33 -23.53
C PHE A 352 3.48 -9.07 -24.89
N PRO A 353 2.83 -10.08 -25.51
CA PRO A 353 2.23 -9.97 -26.83
C PRO A 353 0.89 -9.21 -26.86
N PHE A 354 0.38 -8.79 -25.73
CA PHE A 354 -0.84 -8.01 -25.58
C PHE A 354 -0.55 -6.52 -25.38
N GLY A 355 -1.55 -5.68 -25.62
CA GLY A 355 -1.57 -4.28 -25.18
C GLY A 355 -2.56 -4.05 -24.06
N THR A 356 -2.67 -2.80 -23.60
CA THR A 356 -3.67 -2.38 -22.61
C THR A 356 -4.47 -1.21 -23.13
N ARG A 357 -5.76 -1.13 -22.70
CA ARG A 357 -6.68 -0.06 -23.05
C ARG A 357 -7.26 0.57 -21.79
N MET A 358 -7.28 1.90 -21.75
CA MET A 358 -7.94 2.65 -20.70
C MET A 358 -9.45 2.65 -20.84
N LEU A 359 -10.16 2.62 -19.72
CA LEU A 359 -11.62 2.59 -19.63
C LEU A 359 -12.11 3.82 -18.86
N SER A 360 -13.26 4.37 -19.29
CA SER A 360 -13.93 5.48 -18.60
C SER A 360 -14.53 5.10 -17.23
N ARG A 361 -14.63 3.80 -16.94
CA ARG A 361 -15.13 3.27 -15.67
C ARG A 361 -14.11 2.31 -15.08
N ARG A 362 -14.04 2.30 -13.74
CA ARG A 362 -13.19 1.38 -13.01
C ARG A 362 -13.50 -0.07 -13.37
N LYS A 363 -12.47 -0.82 -13.76
CA LYS A 363 -12.56 -2.24 -14.12
C LYS A 363 -12.56 -3.12 -12.89
N ALA A 364 -11.70 -2.80 -11.93
CA ALA A 364 -11.49 -3.61 -10.75
C ALA A 364 -11.20 -2.76 -9.52
N LEU A 365 -11.69 -3.22 -8.37
CA LEU A 365 -11.39 -2.69 -7.05
C LEU A 365 -11.60 -3.80 -6.02
N GLY A 366 -10.68 -3.98 -5.11
CA GLY A 366 -10.84 -4.75 -3.89
C GLY A 366 -9.65 -5.63 -3.54
N TYR A 367 -9.75 -6.22 -2.38
CA TYR A 367 -8.78 -7.18 -1.88
C TYR A 367 -8.76 -8.45 -2.72
N THR A 368 -7.57 -9.00 -2.90
CA THR A 368 -7.34 -10.20 -3.69
C THR A 368 -6.30 -11.11 -3.04
N GLU A 369 -6.59 -12.40 -3.05
CA GLU A 369 -5.67 -13.46 -2.66
C GLU A 369 -5.14 -14.13 -3.93
N VAL A 370 -3.82 -14.18 -4.05
CA VAL A 370 -3.09 -14.82 -5.14
C VAL A 370 -2.57 -16.17 -4.64
N VAL A 371 -2.89 -17.25 -5.34
CA VAL A 371 -2.37 -18.60 -5.07
C VAL A 371 -1.50 -19.04 -6.23
N LEU A 372 -0.21 -19.22 -6.02
CA LEU A 372 0.70 -19.69 -7.04
C LEU A 372 0.29 -21.10 -7.51
N ARG A 373 0.18 -21.28 -8.82
CA ARG A 373 -0.13 -22.56 -9.48
C ARG A 373 1.08 -23.14 -10.20
N GLU A 374 2.01 -22.28 -10.55
CA GLU A 374 3.22 -22.61 -11.26
C GLU A 374 4.42 -21.95 -10.57
N PRO A 375 5.64 -22.52 -10.71
CA PRO A 375 6.84 -21.85 -10.24
C PRO A 375 7.03 -20.51 -10.93
N CYS A 376 7.32 -19.46 -10.17
CA CYS A 376 7.55 -18.12 -10.68
C CYS A 376 8.58 -17.34 -9.83
N LEU A 377 8.76 -16.06 -10.12
CA LEU A 377 9.69 -15.20 -9.36
C LEU A 377 9.35 -15.10 -7.88
N LEU A 378 8.09 -15.25 -7.51
CA LEU A 378 7.62 -15.09 -6.14
C LEU A 378 7.69 -16.38 -5.30
N GLY A 379 7.91 -17.55 -5.94
CA GLY A 379 8.03 -18.81 -5.22
C GLY A 379 7.48 -20.02 -5.96
N GLU A 380 7.17 -21.04 -5.18
CA GLU A 380 6.70 -22.35 -5.64
C GLU A 380 5.17 -22.46 -5.57
N PRO A 381 4.54 -23.40 -6.30
CA PRO A 381 3.10 -23.64 -6.24
C PRO A 381 2.59 -23.87 -4.82
N GLY A 382 1.41 -23.33 -4.53
CA GLY A 382 0.75 -23.40 -3.22
C GLY A 382 1.03 -22.19 -2.32
N LEU A 383 2.02 -21.34 -2.63
CA LEU A 383 2.21 -20.09 -1.90
C LEU A 383 1.02 -19.17 -2.12
N THR A 384 0.51 -18.62 -1.03
CA THR A 384 -0.55 -17.62 -1.04
C THR A 384 0.01 -16.27 -0.66
N VAL A 385 -0.27 -15.24 -1.46
CA VAL A 385 0.13 -13.85 -1.22
C VAL A 385 -1.11 -12.97 -1.32
N ARG A 386 -1.27 -12.00 -0.43
CA ARG A 386 -2.40 -11.07 -0.44
C ARG A 386 -2.01 -9.71 -0.97
N GLY A 387 -2.98 -9.07 -1.59
CA GLY A 387 -2.83 -7.74 -2.16
C GLY A 387 -4.18 -7.14 -2.50
N HIS A 388 -4.16 -6.14 -3.34
CA HIS A 388 -5.38 -5.54 -3.85
C HIS A 388 -5.28 -5.27 -5.35
N GLU A 389 -6.41 -5.11 -5.98
CA GLU A 389 -6.55 -4.77 -7.39
C GLU A 389 -7.30 -3.45 -7.51
N PHE A 390 -6.73 -2.51 -8.26
CA PHE A 390 -7.36 -1.22 -8.55
C PHE A 390 -6.84 -0.68 -9.88
N HIS A 391 -7.67 -0.76 -10.94
CA HIS A 391 -7.30 -0.22 -12.25
C HIS A 391 -8.51 0.16 -13.10
N TYR A 392 -8.26 1.05 -14.06
CA TYR A 392 -9.19 1.55 -15.06
C TYR A 392 -8.79 1.09 -16.47
N SER A 393 -8.06 0.00 -16.59
CA SER A 393 -7.61 -0.53 -17.87
C SER A 393 -7.97 -2.01 -18.01
N GLU A 394 -7.87 -2.50 -19.22
CA GLU A 394 -7.99 -3.93 -19.52
C GLU A 394 -6.93 -4.37 -20.52
N ILE A 395 -6.62 -5.66 -20.51
CA ILE A 395 -5.76 -6.27 -21.51
C ILE A 395 -6.55 -6.40 -22.81
N VAL A 396 -5.89 -6.01 -23.90
CA VAL A 396 -6.35 -6.21 -25.27
C VAL A 396 -5.48 -7.27 -25.90
N GLU A 397 -6.01 -8.46 -26.03
CA GLU A 397 -5.30 -9.57 -26.71
C GLU A 397 -5.32 -9.33 -28.22
N GLU A 398 -4.16 -9.51 -28.85
CA GLU A 398 -4.10 -9.70 -30.30
C GLU A 398 -4.13 -11.20 -30.58
N GLU A 399 -4.82 -11.63 -31.66
CA GLU A 399 -5.08 -13.02 -32.01
C GLU A 399 -3.82 -13.90 -31.88
N ASN A 400 -3.97 -15.06 -31.21
CA ASN A 400 -2.99 -16.16 -31.07
C ASN A 400 -1.87 -16.04 -30.02
N ALA A 401 -1.96 -15.19 -29.01
CA ALA A 401 -0.92 -15.08 -28.01
C ALA A 401 -1.38 -15.55 -26.62
N ALA A 402 -1.52 -16.84 -26.41
CA ALA A 402 -1.72 -17.39 -25.06
C ALA A 402 -0.49 -17.13 -24.19
N VAL A 403 -0.63 -16.24 -23.20
CA VAL A 403 0.40 -16.01 -22.18
C VAL A 403 0.11 -16.90 -20.98
N ARG A 404 1.14 -17.56 -20.48
CA ARG A 404 1.02 -18.41 -19.28
C ARG A 404 0.71 -17.55 -18.07
N CYS A 405 -0.23 -18.01 -17.22
CA CYS A 405 -0.55 -17.40 -15.94
C CYS A 405 0.08 -18.22 -14.82
N ALA A 406 0.87 -17.58 -13.95
CA ALA A 406 1.59 -18.24 -12.89
C ALA A 406 0.73 -18.51 -11.65
N TYR A 407 -0.37 -17.78 -11.47
CA TYR A 407 -1.22 -17.91 -10.31
C TYR A 407 -2.71 -17.76 -10.62
N GLU A 408 -3.48 -18.10 -9.65
CA GLU A 408 -4.92 -18.00 -9.61
C GLU A 408 -5.32 -16.91 -8.61
N LEU A 409 -6.23 -16.05 -9.02
CA LEU A 409 -6.74 -14.94 -8.27
C LEU A 409 -8.05 -15.33 -7.62
N ARG A 410 -8.12 -15.17 -6.31
CA ARG A 410 -9.33 -15.33 -5.54
C ARG A 410 -9.73 -13.98 -4.95
N ARG A 411 -10.92 -13.55 -5.30
CA ARG A 411 -11.57 -12.41 -4.66
C ARG A 411 -12.52 -12.89 -3.57
N ARG A 412 -13.58 -12.21 -3.24
CA ARG A 412 -14.54 -12.58 -2.20
C ARG A 412 -14.99 -14.04 -2.31
N LYS A 413 -15.40 -14.62 -1.20
CA LYS A 413 -15.82 -16.02 -0.95
C LYS A 413 -16.69 -16.70 -2.04
N TYR A 414 -17.32 -15.92 -2.94
CA TYR A 414 -18.25 -16.42 -3.97
C TYR A 414 -17.86 -16.08 -5.39
N SER A 415 -16.70 -15.47 -5.64
CA SER A 415 -16.23 -15.23 -7.01
C SER A 415 -15.44 -16.43 -7.52
N GLU A 416 -15.66 -16.80 -8.78
CA GLU A 416 -14.84 -17.80 -9.45
C GLU A 416 -13.37 -17.34 -9.46
N ALA A 417 -12.49 -18.30 -9.23
CA ALA A 417 -11.07 -18.08 -9.36
C ALA A 417 -10.71 -17.83 -10.83
N ARG A 418 -9.84 -16.86 -11.10
CA ARG A 418 -9.40 -16.57 -12.47
C ARG A 418 -7.88 -16.65 -12.58
N PRO A 419 -7.35 -17.12 -13.74
CA PRO A 419 -5.93 -17.07 -14.00
C PRO A 419 -5.42 -15.62 -14.06
N GLU A 420 -4.22 -15.39 -13.51
CA GLU A 420 -3.54 -14.11 -13.45
C GLU A 420 -2.03 -14.32 -13.25
N GLY A 421 -1.22 -13.24 -13.24
CA GLY A 421 0.23 -13.35 -13.13
C GLY A 421 0.87 -13.80 -14.44
N TYR A 422 0.82 -12.93 -15.42
CA TYR A 422 1.34 -13.18 -16.77
C TYR A 422 2.84 -13.40 -16.73
N GLN A 423 3.29 -14.51 -17.30
CA GLN A 423 4.70 -14.93 -17.26
C GLN A 423 5.26 -15.21 -18.66
N VAL A 424 6.41 -14.59 -18.94
CA VAL A 424 7.22 -14.85 -20.14
C VAL A 424 8.68 -14.95 -19.69
N GLY A 425 9.28 -16.14 -19.82
CA GLY A 425 10.64 -16.38 -19.33
C GLY A 425 10.79 -16.05 -17.84
N SER A 426 11.70 -15.14 -17.52
CA SER A 426 11.96 -14.63 -16.17
C SER A 426 11.17 -13.34 -15.84
N VAL A 427 10.14 -13.02 -16.61
CA VAL A 427 9.29 -11.84 -16.39
C VAL A 427 7.95 -12.28 -15.83
N LEU A 428 7.54 -11.67 -14.72
CA LEU A 428 6.24 -11.87 -14.10
C LEU A 428 5.55 -10.51 -13.93
N ALA A 429 4.35 -10.37 -14.45
CA ALA A 429 3.57 -9.15 -14.33
C ALA A 429 2.10 -9.43 -14.02
N SER A 430 1.46 -8.51 -13.29
CA SER A 430 0.08 -8.65 -12.81
C SER A 430 -0.57 -7.28 -12.65
N TYR A 431 -1.91 -7.24 -12.68
CA TYR A 431 -2.64 -6.05 -12.22
C TYR A 431 -2.67 -5.91 -10.70
N ILE A 432 -2.27 -6.95 -9.98
CA ILE A 432 -2.38 -6.98 -8.52
C ILE A 432 -1.18 -6.31 -7.88
N HIS A 433 -1.47 -5.42 -6.92
CA HIS A 433 -0.47 -4.86 -6.02
C HIS A 433 -0.34 -5.79 -4.81
N LEU A 434 0.76 -6.54 -4.75
CA LEU A 434 0.99 -7.50 -3.67
C LEU A 434 1.70 -6.83 -2.48
N HIS A 435 1.18 -7.08 -1.29
CA HIS A 435 1.89 -6.74 -0.06
C HIS A 435 2.68 -7.96 0.42
N TRP A 436 3.98 -7.97 0.18
CA TRP A 436 4.82 -9.14 0.50
C TRP A 436 4.96 -9.41 2.00
N GLY A 437 4.58 -8.46 2.88
CA GLY A 437 4.40 -8.72 4.30
C GLY A 437 3.39 -9.83 4.60
N SER A 438 2.44 -10.12 3.70
CA SER A 438 1.53 -11.27 3.81
C SER A 438 2.21 -12.62 3.59
N ALA A 439 3.33 -12.63 2.85
CA ALA A 439 4.15 -13.79 2.56
C ALA A 439 5.60 -13.37 2.27
N PRO A 440 6.43 -13.09 3.30
CA PRO A 440 7.79 -12.56 3.12
C PRO A 440 8.73 -13.46 2.30
N ILE A 441 8.36 -14.73 2.13
CA ILE A 441 9.08 -15.65 1.27
C ILE A 441 9.07 -15.19 -0.21
N ALA A 442 8.06 -14.43 -0.64
CA ALA A 442 7.98 -13.91 -2.02
C ALA A 442 9.15 -12.96 -2.33
N ALA A 443 9.45 -12.03 -1.43
CA ALA A 443 10.60 -11.13 -1.56
C ALA A 443 11.93 -11.91 -1.58
N ARG A 444 12.07 -12.92 -0.71
CA ARG A 444 13.26 -13.78 -0.67
C ARG A 444 13.44 -14.56 -1.97
N SER A 445 12.35 -15.10 -2.52
CA SER A 445 12.37 -15.82 -3.79
C SER A 445 12.82 -14.92 -4.93
N PHE A 446 12.27 -13.72 -5.03
CA PHE A 446 12.66 -12.75 -6.05
C PHE A 446 14.15 -12.37 -5.95
N VAL A 447 14.64 -12.03 -4.75
CA VAL A 447 16.07 -11.73 -4.51
C VAL A 447 16.96 -12.91 -4.84
N MET A 448 16.53 -14.15 -4.53
CA MET A 448 17.26 -15.37 -4.88
C MET A 448 17.39 -15.52 -6.39
N ARG A 449 16.32 -15.31 -7.16
CA ARG A 449 16.36 -15.36 -8.65
C ARG A 449 17.30 -14.28 -9.21
N CYS A 450 17.28 -13.06 -8.65
CA CYS A 450 18.22 -12.01 -9.03
C CYS A 450 19.69 -12.42 -8.77
N ARG A 451 19.95 -13.06 -7.64
CA ARG A 451 21.28 -13.57 -7.30
C ARG A 451 21.74 -14.71 -8.22
N GLU A 452 20.85 -15.58 -8.61
CA GLU A 452 21.14 -16.65 -9.58
C GLU A 452 21.51 -16.07 -10.95
N TYR A 453 20.77 -15.07 -11.40
CA TYR A 453 21.07 -14.34 -12.64
C TYR A 453 22.43 -13.64 -12.59
N ALA A 454 22.74 -12.94 -11.49
CA ALA A 454 24.05 -12.29 -11.29
C ALA A 454 25.20 -13.28 -11.43
N LYS A 455 25.12 -14.45 -10.77
CA LYS A 455 26.12 -15.51 -10.87
C LYS A 455 26.28 -16.07 -12.30
N GLY A 456 25.17 -16.24 -13.02
CA GLY A 456 25.18 -16.67 -14.42
C GLY A 456 25.90 -15.68 -15.33
N ARG A 457 25.62 -14.39 -15.14
CA ARG A 457 26.26 -13.30 -15.88
C ARG A 457 27.77 -13.20 -15.63
N GLU A 458 28.23 -13.39 -14.39
CA GLU A 458 29.64 -13.37 -14.04
C GLU A 458 30.40 -14.55 -14.68
N ARG A 459 29.82 -15.75 -14.67
CA ARG A 459 30.42 -16.94 -15.34
C ARG A 459 30.57 -16.72 -16.83
N HIS A 460 29.51 -16.22 -17.50
CA HIS A 460 29.56 -15.96 -18.94
C HIS A 460 30.60 -14.87 -19.29
N ARG A 461 30.84 -13.88 -18.45
CA ARG A 461 31.93 -12.89 -18.63
C ARG A 461 33.31 -13.50 -18.40
N ALA A 462 33.45 -14.47 -17.52
CA ALA A 462 34.73 -15.15 -17.27
C ALA A 462 35.09 -16.08 -18.42
N ASP A 463 34.11 -16.75 -19.05
CA ASP A 463 34.30 -17.67 -20.18
C ASP A 463 34.66 -16.94 -21.52
N ILE A 464 34.38 -15.62 -21.60
CA ILE A 464 34.69 -14.79 -22.77
C ILE A 464 36.09 -14.13 -22.67
N ARG A 465 36.67 -14.09 -21.47
CA ARG A 465 38.04 -13.57 -21.24
C ARG A 465 39.09 -14.68 -21.33
#